data_7fcb8317e10bb9f3d575d1e82d2c8f5b
#
_entry.id   7fcb8317e10bb9f3d575d1e82d2c8f5b
#
_cell.length_a   1.000
_cell.length_b   1.000
_cell.length_c   1.000
_cell.angle_alpha   90.00
_cell.angle_beta   90.00
_cell.angle_gamma   90.00
#
_symmetry.space_group_name_H-M   'P 1'
#
loop_
_entity.id
_entity.type
_entity.pdbx_description
1 polymer ?
#
loop_
_entity_poly.entity_id
_entity_poly.type
_entity_poly.pdbx_seq_one_letter_code
_entity_poly.pdbx_strand_id
1 'polypeptide(L)'
;YTFMHLVGYEKMTLDQLKSYHSQRTDSLCPGHPEIEHEGIEVTTGPLGQGVANAVGLAMASKHLAAVYNKPGFDVVDNMTWCMIGDACLQEGVALEAISLAGHWQLNNLAVIYDNNQITCDGSVDLANTEDVNGKMRASGWNVLDVFDGVFNINGILEALVKARASDKPTFINVRTIIGEGSSVANNAKAHGAAFGPESVANMKRSFGMDPEAHFVIPDTVYDFFREVRTRGERYEANWTSLVESYAKSYPELASEFSLRVEGKMPDDWSKYISPKDTFPTGPTPSRKSAGIVCNPLAQNLK
;
A
#
# COMPACT_ATOMS: atom_id res chain seq x y z
N TYR A 1 -4.46 -11.69 -2.62
CA TYR A 1 -5.79 -12.28 -2.87
C TYR A 1 -6.18 -13.28 -1.78
N THR A 2 -5.29 -14.19 -1.35
CA THR A 2 -5.62 -15.18 -0.31
C THR A 2 -6.11 -14.53 0.99
N PHE A 3 -5.46 -13.47 1.47
CA PHE A 3 -5.92 -12.74 2.66
C PHE A 3 -7.29 -12.09 2.45
N MET A 4 -7.57 -11.55 1.27
CA MET A 4 -8.90 -11.00 0.95
C MET A 4 -9.97 -12.09 1.04
N HIS A 5 -9.70 -13.29 0.51
CA HIS A 5 -10.59 -14.44 0.64
C HIS A 5 -10.83 -14.82 2.11
N LEU A 6 -9.75 -14.92 2.89
CA LEU A 6 -9.81 -15.34 4.30
C LEU A 6 -10.57 -14.36 5.19
N VAL A 7 -10.38 -13.05 4.99
CA VAL A 7 -11.12 -12.02 5.75
C VAL A 7 -12.55 -11.80 5.27
N GLY A 8 -12.95 -12.42 4.15
CA GLY A 8 -14.34 -12.52 3.72
C GLY A 8 -14.81 -11.46 2.72
N TYR A 9 -13.94 -10.97 1.83
CA TYR A 9 -14.39 -10.23 0.65
C TYR A 9 -15.27 -11.15 -0.22
N GLU A 10 -16.53 -10.76 -0.43
CA GLU A 10 -17.55 -11.68 -1.00
C GLU A 10 -17.23 -12.15 -2.41
N LYS A 11 -16.67 -11.27 -3.24
CA LYS A 11 -16.28 -11.60 -4.61
C LYS A 11 -15.00 -12.43 -4.69
N MET A 12 -14.13 -12.36 -3.67
CA MET A 12 -12.86 -13.09 -3.65
C MET A 12 -13.06 -14.54 -3.16
N THR A 13 -13.74 -15.35 -3.97
CA THR A 13 -14.03 -16.75 -3.67
C THR A 13 -12.81 -17.65 -3.85
N LEU A 14 -12.89 -18.89 -3.35
CA LEU A 14 -11.86 -19.90 -3.60
C LEU A 14 -11.72 -20.22 -5.10
N ASP A 15 -12.81 -20.15 -5.88
CA ASP A 15 -12.77 -20.30 -7.33
C ASP A 15 -11.98 -19.16 -8.01
N GLN A 16 -12.11 -17.94 -7.50
CA GLN A 16 -11.29 -16.83 -7.97
C GLN A 16 -9.80 -17.04 -7.63
N LEU A 17 -9.45 -17.53 -6.45
CA LEU A 17 -8.05 -17.86 -6.14
C LEU A 17 -7.48 -18.92 -7.09
N LYS A 18 -8.27 -19.92 -7.50
CA LYS A 18 -7.87 -20.92 -8.49
C LYS A 18 -7.66 -20.33 -9.89
N SER A 19 -8.21 -19.16 -10.16
CA SER A 19 -8.04 -18.46 -11.44
C SER A 19 -6.77 -17.60 -11.53
N TYR A 20 -5.98 -17.53 -10.45
CA TYR A 20 -4.75 -16.72 -10.42
C TYR A 20 -3.84 -17.06 -11.61
N HIS A 21 -3.37 -16.04 -12.31
CA HIS A 21 -2.55 -16.15 -13.52
C HIS A 21 -3.16 -17.01 -14.65
N SER A 22 -4.45 -17.31 -14.61
CA SER A 22 -5.13 -18.02 -15.69
C SER A 22 -5.51 -17.08 -16.84
N GLN A 23 -5.99 -17.66 -17.95
CA GLN A 23 -6.54 -16.91 -19.09
C GLN A 23 -8.03 -16.57 -18.92
N ARG A 24 -8.62 -16.78 -17.76
CA ARG A 24 -10.01 -16.41 -17.49
C ARG A 24 -10.19 -14.90 -17.55
N THR A 25 -11.15 -14.45 -18.35
CA THR A 25 -11.45 -13.00 -18.50
C THR A 25 -12.26 -12.43 -17.34
N ASP A 26 -12.86 -13.28 -16.51
CA ASP A 26 -13.61 -12.96 -15.29
C ASP A 26 -12.78 -13.14 -14.01
N SER A 27 -11.47 -13.36 -14.14
CA SER A 27 -10.58 -13.51 -12.98
C SER A 27 -10.42 -12.19 -12.23
N LEU A 28 -10.67 -12.22 -10.91
CA LEU A 28 -10.35 -11.14 -9.99
C LEU A 28 -8.94 -11.26 -9.40
N CYS A 29 -8.17 -12.26 -9.86
CA CYS A 29 -6.81 -12.54 -9.42
C CYS A 29 -5.81 -12.47 -10.59
N PRO A 30 -5.71 -11.34 -11.31
CA PRO A 30 -4.66 -11.18 -12.32
C PRO A 30 -3.28 -11.20 -11.69
N GLY A 31 -2.22 -11.33 -12.49
CA GLY A 31 -0.84 -11.34 -12.01
C GLY A 31 -0.43 -10.06 -11.27
N HIS A 32 -1.00 -8.92 -11.66
CA HIS A 32 -0.88 -7.65 -10.97
C HIS A 32 -2.25 -7.18 -10.51
N PRO A 33 -2.40 -6.64 -9.28
CA PRO A 33 -3.68 -6.16 -8.78
C PRO A 33 -4.16 -4.94 -9.55
N GLU A 34 -5.47 -4.83 -9.75
CA GLU A 34 -6.15 -3.79 -10.51
C GLU A 34 -7.12 -3.03 -9.59
N ILE A 35 -7.07 -1.70 -9.59
CA ILE A 35 -7.90 -0.83 -8.74
C ILE A 35 -9.41 -0.99 -9.01
N GLU A 36 -9.78 -1.51 -10.17
CA GLU A 36 -11.16 -1.80 -10.55
C GLU A 36 -11.76 -2.98 -9.75
N HIS A 37 -10.92 -3.79 -9.11
CA HIS A 37 -11.37 -4.89 -8.27
C HIS A 37 -11.59 -4.44 -6.83
N GLU A 38 -12.70 -4.88 -6.26
CA GLU A 38 -13.06 -4.57 -4.87
C GLU A 38 -11.94 -4.95 -3.89
N GLY A 39 -11.59 -4.00 -3.01
CA GLY A 39 -10.56 -4.20 -1.99
C GLY A 39 -9.12 -3.96 -2.48
N ILE A 40 -8.93 -3.60 -3.75
CA ILE A 40 -7.64 -3.17 -4.28
C ILE A 40 -7.59 -1.65 -4.26
N GLU A 41 -6.66 -1.08 -3.52
CA GLU A 41 -6.55 0.38 -3.34
C GLU A 41 -5.71 1.04 -4.43
N VAL A 42 -4.78 0.29 -5.04
CA VAL A 42 -3.83 0.82 -6.05
C VAL A 42 -3.50 -0.27 -7.06
N THR A 43 -3.54 0.05 -8.35
CA THR A 43 -2.96 -0.78 -9.40
C THR A 43 -1.43 -0.73 -9.29
N THR A 44 -0.79 -1.89 -9.11
CA THR A 44 0.66 -2.03 -9.04
C THR A 44 1.14 -3.10 -10.02
N GLY A 45 2.46 -3.13 -10.25
CA GLY A 45 3.12 -4.01 -11.23
C GLY A 45 4.43 -3.36 -11.67
N PRO A 46 4.40 -2.14 -12.26
CA PRO A 46 5.61 -1.36 -12.48
C PRO A 46 6.30 -1.05 -11.15
N LEU A 47 7.55 -1.51 -11.01
CA LEU A 47 8.34 -1.37 -9.79
C LEU A 47 8.55 0.10 -9.41
N GLY A 48 8.57 0.38 -8.11
CA GLY A 48 8.74 1.73 -7.58
C GLY A 48 7.49 2.60 -7.55
N GLN A 49 6.53 2.38 -8.46
CA GLN A 49 5.30 3.19 -8.55
C GLN A 49 4.44 3.06 -7.28
N GLY A 50 4.30 1.85 -6.74
CA GLY A 50 3.56 1.62 -5.50
C GLY A 50 4.11 2.37 -4.30
N VAL A 51 5.43 2.56 -4.23
CA VAL A 51 6.07 3.40 -3.18
C VAL A 51 5.62 4.85 -3.31
N ALA A 52 5.65 5.40 -4.53
CA ALA A 52 5.21 6.77 -4.79
C ALA A 52 3.72 6.96 -4.48
N ASN A 53 2.88 5.98 -4.83
CA ASN A 53 1.46 5.98 -4.46
C ASN A 53 1.27 5.97 -2.94
N ALA A 54 2.01 5.14 -2.20
CA ALA A 54 1.93 5.08 -0.74
C ALA A 54 2.33 6.41 -0.10
N VAL A 55 3.38 7.07 -0.59
CA VAL A 55 3.77 8.43 -0.14
C VAL A 55 2.64 9.43 -0.42
N GLY A 56 2.04 9.38 -1.61
CA GLY A 56 0.91 10.24 -1.97
C GLY A 56 -0.31 10.02 -1.07
N LEU A 57 -0.67 8.78 -0.77
CA LEU A 57 -1.78 8.42 0.14
C LEU A 57 -1.51 8.90 1.57
N ALA A 58 -0.29 8.69 2.08
CA ALA A 58 0.09 9.17 3.40
C ALA A 58 0.06 10.69 3.51
N MET A 59 0.54 11.39 2.49
CA MET A 59 0.47 12.86 2.39
C MET A 59 -0.98 13.34 2.35
N ALA A 60 -1.83 12.72 1.54
CA ALA A 60 -3.25 13.07 1.44
C ALA A 60 -3.96 12.89 2.78
N SER A 61 -3.73 11.78 3.49
CA SER A 61 -4.28 11.54 4.82
C SER A 61 -3.83 12.60 5.83
N LYS A 62 -2.55 12.99 5.83
CA LYS A 62 -2.05 14.08 6.68
C LYS A 62 -2.71 15.41 6.37
N HIS A 63 -2.88 15.72 5.08
CA HIS A 63 -3.57 16.93 4.65
C HIS A 63 -5.04 16.94 5.11
N LEU A 64 -5.77 15.86 4.86
CA LEU A 64 -7.16 15.73 5.31
C LEU A 64 -7.29 15.83 6.84
N ALA A 65 -6.40 15.18 7.59
CA ALA A 65 -6.37 15.28 9.04
C ALA A 65 -6.15 16.74 9.51
N ALA A 66 -5.22 17.47 8.89
CA ALA A 66 -4.94 18.86 9.25
C ALA A 66 -6.14 19.79 8.98
N VAL A 67 -6.95 19.51 7.95
CA VAL A 67 -8.13 20.31 7.60
C VAL A 67 -9.32 19.92 8.47
N TYR A 68 -9.63 18.63 8.57
CA TYR A 68 -10.92 18.14 9.08
C TYR A 68 -10.89 17.68 10.53
N ASN A 69 -9.76 17.20 11.08
CA ASN A 69 -9.73 16.82 12.49
C ASN A 69 -9.94 18.03 13.41
N LYS A 70 -10.72 17.82 14.45
CA LYS A 70 -11.02 18.84 15.49
C LYS A 70 -10.87 18.21 16.87
N PRO A 71 -10.69 18.99 17.92
CA PRO A 71 -10.59 18.46 19.28
C PRO A 71 -11.75 17.49 19.60
N GLY A 72 -11.39 16.23 19.90
CA GLY A 72 -12.34 15.15 20.14
C GLY A 72 -12.92 14.47 18.89
N PHE A 73 -12.47 14.85 17.70
CA PHE A 73 -12.92 14.28 16.42
C PHE A 73 -11.75 14.03 15.47
N ASP A 74 -11.10 12.89 15.65
CA ASP A 74 -10.03 12.43 14.74
C ASP A 74 -10.68 11.62 13.61
N VAL A 75 -11.35 12.31 12.65
CA VAL A 75 -12.07 11.68 11.55
C VAL A 75 -11.13 11.09 10.49
N VAL A 76 -9.86 11.50 10.49
CA VAL A 76 -8.79 10.94 9.66
C VAL A 76 -7.59 10.60 10.54
N ASP A 77 -7.38 9.30 10.79
CA ASP A 77 -6.27 8.77 11.62
C ASP A 77 -5.80 7.41 11.08
N ASN A 78 -5.56 7.33 9.78
CA ASN A 78 -5.13 6.09 9.15
C ASN A 78 -3.62 6.04 8.91
N MET A 79 -3.07 4.84 9.00
CA MET A 79 -1.71 4.51 8.55
C MET A 79 -1.75 4.02 7.11
N THR A 80 -0.73 4.39 6.35
CA THR A 80 -0.44 3.80 5.04
C THR A 80 0.65 2.75 5.20
N TRP A 81 0.36 1.52 4.78
CA TRP A 81 1.29 0.40 4.77
C TRP A 81 1.67 0.06 3.33
N CYS A 82 2.95 -0.04 3.06
CA CYS A 82 3.47 -0.41 1.74
C CYS A 82 4.43 -1.59 1.89
N MET A 83 4.28 -2.61 1.05
CA MET A 83 5.24 -3.72 0.98
C MET A 83 6.01 -3.62 -0.34
N ILE A 84 7.33 -3.81 -0.28
CA ILE A 84 8.23 -3.69 -1.42
C ILE A 84 9.25 -4.83 -1.45
N GLY A 85 9.75 -5.15 -2.64
CA GLY A 85 10.93 -6.01 -2.82
C GLY A 85 12.19 -5.19 -3.15
N ASP A 86 13.30 -5.90 -3.35
CA ASP A 86 14.63 -5.32 -3.59
C ASP A 86 14.67 -4.36 -4.79
N ALA A 87 14.10 -4.76 -5.92
CA ALA A 87 14.16 -3.98 -7.14
C ALA A 87 13.32 -2.68 -7.10
N CYS A 88 12.33 -2.58 -6.22
CA CYS A 88 11.60 -1.33 -6.01
C CYS A 88 12.51 -0.18 -5.55
N LEU A 89 13.56 -0.49 -4.80
CA LEU A 89 14.54 0.48 -4.28
C LEU A 89 15.59 0.89 -5.30
N GLN A 90 15.57 0.30 -6.48
CA GLN A 90 16.44 0.66 -7.61
C GLN A 90 15.74 1.62 -8.59
N GLU A 91 14.45 1.88 -8.39
CA GLU A 91 13.66 2.76 -9.23
C GLU A 91 13.76 4.23 -8.78
N GLY A 92 14.05 5.13 -9.72
CA GLY A 92 14.20 6.57 -9.44
C GLY A 92 12.98 7.19 -8.78
N VAL A 93 11.77 6.85 -9.25
CA VAL A 93 10.51 7.37 -8.70
C VAL A 93 10.31 6.98 -7.24
N ALA A 94 10.72 5.77 -6.84
CA ALA A 94 10.68 5.34 -5.44
C ALA A 94 11.65 6.16 -4.59
N LEU A 95 12.88 6.37 -5.07
CA LEU A 95 13.91 7.11 -4.33
C LEU A 95 13.53 8.58 -4.12
N GLU A 96 12.96 9.23 -5.13
CA GLU A 96 12.44 10.60 -5.02
C GLU A 96 11.28 10.68 -4.03
N ALA A 97 10.32 9.75 -4.10
CA ALA A 97 9.19 9.68 -3.17
C ALA A 97 9.63 9.42 -1.73
N ILE A 98 10.60 8.52 -1.50
CA ILE A 98 11.21 8.26 -0.19
C ILE A 98 11.84 9.53 0.40
N SER A 99 12.57 10.29 -0.42
CA SER A 99 13.17 11.55 -0.01
C SER A 99 12.11 12.57 0.44
N LEU A 100 11.01 12.70 -0.32
CA LEU A 100 9.88 13.57 0.03
C LEU A 100 9.19 13.15 1.32
N ALA A 101 8.95 11.85 1.50
CA ALA A 101 8.30 11.31 2.70
C ALA A 101 9.10 11.62 3.97
N GLY A 102 10.42 11.49 3.91
CA GLY A 102 11.30 11.87 5.00
C GLY A 102 11.31 13.39 5.27
N HIS A 103 11.35 14.19 4.20
CA HIS A 103 11.29 15.67 4.31
C HIS A 103 9.99 16.13 4.99
N TRP A 104 8.85 15.55 4.63
CA TRP A 104 7.53 15.88 5.21
C TRP A 104 7.26 15.16 6.52
N GLN A 105 8.16 14.28 6.96
CA GLN A 105 8.01 13.50 8.20
C GLN A 105 6.67 12.77 8.28
N LEU A 106 6.31 12.04 7.21
CA LEU A 106 5.06 11.31 7.10
C LEU A 106 5.03 10.12 8.08
N ASN A 107 4.83 10.39 9.36
CA ASN A 107 4.82 9.37 10.41
C ASN A 107 3.63 8.40 10.33
N ASN A 108 2.67 8.64 9.45
CA ASN A 108 1.59 7.74 9.08
C ASN A 108 1.94 6.84 7.88
N LEU A 109 3.21 6.71 7.52
CA LEU A 109 3.70 5.83 6.47
C LEU A 109 4.67 4.79 7.03
N ALA A 110 4.42 3.52 6.77
CA ALA A 110 5.35 2.43 7.03
C ALA A 110 5.60 1.62 5.74
N VAL A 111 6.86 1.43 5.42
CA VAL A 111 7.31 0.59 4.28
C VAL A 111 7.95 -0.67 4.83
N ILE A 112 7.41 -1.83 4.45
CA ILE A 112 7.93 -3.14 4.79
C ILE A 112 8.75 -3.62 3.58
N TYR A 113 10.03 -3.78 3.77
CA TYR A 113 10.95 -4.25 2.76
C TYR A 113 11.18 -5.75 2.92
N ASP A 114 10.67 -6.51 1.95
CA ASP A 114 10.97 -7.93 1.78
C ASP A 114 12.39 -8.06 1.20
N ASN A 115 13.36 -8.12 2.11
CA ASN A 115 14.78 -8.16 1.81
C ASN A 115 15.21 -9.62 1.61
N ASN A 116 14.95 -10.18 0.45
CA ASN A 116 15.39 -11.53 0.10
C ASN A 116 16.69 -11.55 -0.71
N GLN A 117 17.21 -10.39 -1.17
CA GLN A 117 18.46 -10.22 -1.92
C GLN A 117 18.45 -10.89 -3.30
N ILE A 118 17.26 -11.16 -3.86
CA ILE A 118 17.12 -11.82 -5.16
C ILE A 118 16.23 -10.98 -6.07
N THR A 119 16.63 -10.81 -7.30
CA THR A 119 15.86 -10.22 -8.39
C THR A 119 15.54 -11.25 -9.47
N CYS A 120 14.84 -10.83 -10.52
CA CYS A 120 14.50 -11.68 -11.67
C CYS A 120 15.69 -12.43 -12.28
N ASP A 121 16.82 -11.74 -12.41
CA ASP A 121 17.99 -12.24 -13.16
C ASP A 121 19.14 -12.72 -12.27
N GLY A 122 19.02 -12.56 -10.96
CA GLY A 122 20.07 -12.99 -10.03
C GLY A 122 20.05 -12.30 -8.68
N SER A 123 21.17 -12.35 -8.00
CA SER A 123 21.39 -11.68 -6.74
C SER A 123 21.41 -10.15 -6.90
N VAL A 124 20.94 -9.43 -5.89
CA VAL A 124 20.91 -7.96 -5.87
C VAL A 124 22.29 -7.34 -6.08
N ASP A 125 23.35 -7.97 -5.58
CA ASP A 125 24.74 -7.47 -5.68
C ASP A 125 25.29 -7.41 -7.11
N LEU A 126 24.61 -8.03 -8.08
CA LEU A 126 24.91 -7.85 -9.50
C LEU A 126 24.67 -6.41 -9.97
N ALA A 127 23.73 -5.70 -9.36
CA ALA A 127 23.30 -4.37 -9.80
C ALA A 127 23.33 -3.31 -8.69
N ASN A 128 23.26 -3.70 -7.42
CA ASN A 128 23.17 -2.78 -6.30
C ASN A 128 23.92 -3.31 -5.06
N THR A 129 24.86 -2.49 -4.55
CA THR A 129 25.62 -2.74 -3.33
C THR A 129 25.47 -1.63 -2.29
N GLU A 130 24.37 -0.87 -2.35
CA GLU A 130 24.10 0.25 -1.44
C GLU A 130 23.80 -0.24 -0.02
N ASP A 131 24.18 0.57 0.98
CA ASP A 131 23.64 0.48 2.34
C ASP A 131 22.22 1.08 2.35
N VAL A 132 21.21 0.23 2.09
CA VAL A 132 19.81 0.62 2.04
C VAL A 132 19.37 1.24 3.37
N ASN A 133 19.75 0.66 4.50
CA ASN A 133 19.40 1.20 5.81
C ASN A 133 20.02 2.58 6.06
N GLY A 134 21.26 2.76 5.68
CA GLY A 134 21.98 4.05 5.74
C GLY A 134 21.30 5.10 4.88
N LYS A 135 20.91 4.72 3.65
CA LYS A 135 20.18 5.59 2.72
C LYS A 135 18.83 6.05 3.29
N MET A 136 18.07 5.13 3.88
CA MET A 136 16.80 5.46 4.53
C MET A 136 16.99 6.39 5.72
N ARG A 137 17.96 6.14 6.59
CA ARG A 137 18.30 7.05 7.71
C ARG A 137 18.71 8.44 7.22
N ALA A 138 19.53 8.52 6.18
CA ALA A 138 19.94 9.79 5.57
C ALA A 138 18.77 10.55 4.95
N SER A 139 17.73 9.84 4.48
CA SER A 139 16.49 10.42 3.99
C SER A 139 15.49 10.82 5.11
N GLY A 140 15.87 10.69 6.39
CA GLY A 140 15.04 11.13 7.52
C GLY A 140 14.02 10.08 8.02
N TRP A 141 14.18 8.81 7.65
CA TRP A 141 13.32 7.72 8.09
C TRP A 141 13.79 7.09 9.40
N ASN A 142 12.83 6.57 10.16
CA ASN A 142 13.07 5.57 11.19
C ASN A 142 13.31 4.22 10.52
N VAL A 143 14.35 3.48 10.96
CA VAL A 143 14.72 2.20 10.34
C VAL A 143 14.74 1.12 11.41
N LEU A 144 13.97 0.07 11.18
CA LEU A 144 13.85 -1.12 12.03
C LEU A 144 14.32 -2.34 11.26
N ASP A 145 15.08 -3.22 11.91
CA ASP A 145 15.58 -4.47 11.32
C ASP A 145 14.91 -5.68 11.95
N VAL A 146 14.44 -6.60 11.10
CA VAL A 146 14.01 -7.94 11.46
C VAL A 146 14.91 -8.92 10.73
N PHE A 147 15.92 -9.45 11.42
CA PHE A 147 16.97 -10.29 10.82
C PHE A 147 16.50 -11.70 10.42
N ASP A 148 15.37 -12.14 10.93
CA ASP A 148 14.72 -13.38 10.56
C ASP A 148 13.22 -13.12 10.32
N GLY A 149 12.86 -12.86 9.09
CA GLY A 149 11.48 -12.67 8.67
C GLY A 149 10.78 -13.97 8.27
N VAL A 150 11.48 -15.11 8.29
CA VAL A 150 10.90 -16.42 7.98
C VAL A 150 10.24 -17.03 9.21
N PHE A 151 10.91 -16.99 10.35
CA PHE A 151 10.46 -17.68 11.56
C PHE A 151 10.16 -16.75 12.74
N ASN A 152 10.71 -15.54 12.78
CA ASN A 152 10.52 -14.59 13.89
C ASN A 152 9.30 -13.69 13.67
N ILE A 153 8.10 -14.27 13.72
CA ILE A 153 6.83 -13.53 13.59
C ILE A 153 6.70 -12.45 14.68
N ASN A 154 7.13 -12.74 15.90
CA ASN A 154 7.07 -11.75 16.99
C ASN A 154 7.92 -10.51 16.69
N GLY A 155 9.10 -10.67 16.09
CA GLY A 155 9.95 -9.55 15.66
C GLY A 155 9.26 -8.68 14.61
N ILE A 156 8.52 -9.28 13.68
CA ILE A 156 7.71 -8.54 12.70
C ILE A 156 6.60 -7.76 13.42
N LEU A 157 5.85 -8.40 14.31
CA LEU A 157 4.77 -7.74 15.06
C LEU A 157 5.28 -6.57 15.91
N GLU A 158 6.41 -6.74 16.59
CA GLU A 158 7.05 -5.65 17.36
C GLU A 158 7.46 -4.48 16.45
N ALA A 159 8.01 -4.76 15.27
CA ALA A 159 8.38 -3.72 14.32
C ALA A 159 7.15 -2.95 13.80
N LEU A 160 6.04 -3.63 13.50
CA LEU A 160 4.78 -3.01 13.11
C LEU A 160 4.22 -2.09 14.21
N VAL A 161 4.26 -2.54 15.48
CA VAL A 161 3.82 -1.72 16.62
C VAL A 161 4.71 -0.48 16.79
N LYS A 162 6.04 -0.63 16.69
CA LYS A 162 7.00 0.48 16.76
C LYS A 162 6.79 1.47 15.59
N ALA A 163 6.48 1.00 14.40
CA ALA A 163 6.19 1.84 13.25
C ALA A 163 4.97 2.75 13.49
N ARG A 164 3.90 2.21 14.07
CA ARG A 164 2.71 3.02 14.42
C ARG A 164 2.97 4.09 15.47
N ALA A 165 3.95 3.91 16.33
CA ALA A 165 4.31 4.83 17.39
C ALA A 165 5.43 5.82 16.99
N SER A 166 5.94 5.72 15.76
CA SER A 166 7.04 6.55 15.27
C SER A 166 6.58 7.97 14.96
N ASP A 167 7.46 8.94 15.20
CA ASP A 167 7.28 10.34 14.80
C ASP A 167 7.75 10.64 13.37
N LYS A 168 8.27 9.61 12.67
CA LYS A 168 8.82 9.67 11.31
C LYS A 168 8.26 8.54 10.45
N PRO A 169 8.33 8.65 9.10
CA PRO A 169 8.06 7.50 8.25
C PRO A 169 8.99 6.36 8.64
N THR A 170 8.47 5.13 8.67
CA THR A 170 9.22 3.98 9.16
C THR A 170 9.48 2.97 8.05
N PHE A 171 10.74 2.59 7.91
CA PHE A 171 11.21 1.53 7.03
C PHE A 171 11.53 0.29 7.87
N ILE A 172 10.85 -0.81 7.59
CA ILE A 172 11.04 -2.09 8.27
C ILE A 172 11.77 -3.03 7.32
N ASN A 173 13.06 -3.24 7.53
CA ASN A 173 13.88 -4.15 6.76
C ASN A 173 13.71 -5.57 7.30
N VAL A 174 13.02 -6.43 6.54
CA VAL A 174 12.71 -7.81 6.95
C VAL A 174 13.54 -8.76 6.09
N ARG A 175 14.53 -9.41 6.68
CA ARG A 175 15.34 -10.42 5.97
C ARG A 175 14.56 -11.70 5.77
N THR A 176 14.32 -12.06 4.52
CA THR A 176 13.55 -13.25 4.14
C THR A 176 14.34 -14.16 3.20
N ILE A 177 13.75 -15.29 2.83
CA ILE A 177 14.29 -16.23 1.87
C ILE A 177 13.24 -16.45 0.79
N ILE A 178 13.51 -16.06 -0.44
CA ILE A 178 12.61 -16.32 -1.57
C ILE A 178 12.49 -17.83 -1.80
N GLY A 179 11.28 -18.32 -2.00
CA GLY A 179 11.02 -19.74 -2.29
C GLY A 179 11.38 -20.68 -1.14
N GLU A 180 11.30 -20.20 0.11
CA GLU A 180 11.58 -21.02 1.30
C GLU A 180 10.85 -22.37 1.26
N GLY A 181 11.56 -23.45 1.61
CA GLY A 181 11.07 -24.81 1.55
C GLY A 181 11.10 -25.46 0.16
N SER A 182 11.41 -24.70 -0.91
CA SER A 182 11.56 -25.25 -2.27
C SER A 182 12.99 -25.70 -2.56
N SER A 183 13.15 -26.51 -3.61
CA SER A 183 14.46 -26.94 -4.11
C SER A 183 15.30 -25.80 -4.72
N VAL A 184 14.68 -24.63 -4.96
CA VAL A 184 15.29 -23.43 -5.53
C VAL A 184 15.22 -22.24 -4.57
N ALA A 185 15.12 -22.50 -3.27
CA ALA A 185 15.15 -21.46 -2.24
C ALA A 185 16.42 -20.60 -2.38
N ASN A 186 16.28 -19.31 -2.12
CA ASN A 186 17.35 -18.31 -2.24
C ASN A 186 18.01 -18.24 -3.65
N ASN A 187 17.23 -18.48 -4.69
CA ASN A 187 17.70 -18.47 -6.08
C ASN A 187 16.73 -17.70 -6.98
N ALA A 188 17.24 -17.02 -8.01
CA ALA A 188 16.44 -16.28 -9.00
C ALA A 188 15.38 -17.15 -9.69
N LYS A 189 15.58 -18.45 -9.79
CA LYS A 189 14.55 -19.39 -10.31
C LYS A 189 13.27 -19.42 -9.46
N ALA A 190 13.32 -18.98 -8.21
CA ALA A 190 12.14 -18.82 -7.37
C ALA A 190 11.34 -17.55 -7.69
N HIS A 191 11.92 -16.61 -8.45
CA HIS A 191 11.32 -15.34 -8.78
C HIS A 191 10.37 -15.48 -10.00
N GLY A 192 9.12 -15.88 -9.76
CA GLY A 192 8.08 -15.92 -10.79
C GLY A 192 8.04 -17.19 -11.66
N ALA A 193 8.95 -18.14 -11.48
CA ALA A 193 8.89 -19.42 -12.19
C ALA A 193 8.08 -20.47 -11.41
N ALA A 194 7.33 -21.33 -12.12
CA ALA A 194 6.65 -22.45 -11.50
C ALA A 194 7.64 -23.48 -10.97
N PHE A 195 7.49 -23.91 -9.71
CA PHE A 195 8.40 -24.87 -9.07
C PHE A 195 8.26 -26.31 -9.60
N GLY A 196 7.16 -26.60 -10.29
CA GLY A 196 6.82 -27.95 -10.74
C GLY A 196 6.17 -28.81 -9.64
N PRO A 197 5.43 -29.86 -10.03
CA PRO A 197 4.61 -30.66 -9.11
C PRO A 197 5.43 -31.33 -7.99
N GLU A 198 6.58 -31.88 -8.32
CA GLU A 198 7.44 -32.59 -7.35
C GLU A 198 8.01 -31.63 -6.28
N SER A 199 8.49 -30.46 -6.70
CA SER A 199 9.00 -29.45 -5.76
C SER A 199 7.89 -28.93 -4.86
N VAL A 200 6.69 -28.68 -5.39
CA VAL A 200 5.52 -28.27 -4.60
C VAL A 200 5.12 -29.36 -3.60
N ALA A 201 5.10 -30.63 -4.00
CA ALA A 201 4.81 -31.74 -3.10
C ALA A 201 5.86 -31.84 -1.96
N ASN A 202 7.13 -31.62 -2.25
CA ASN A 202 8.21 -31.61 -1.25
C ASN A 202 8.08 -30.43 -0.29
N MET A 203 7.76 -29.22 -0.80
CA MET A 203 7.46 -28.05 0.06
C MET A 203 6.29 -28.33 1.01
N LYS A 204 5.20 -28.91 0.51
CA LYS A 204 4.05 -29.28 1.35
C LYS A 204 4.44 -30.26 2.46
N ARG A 205 5.24 -31.28 2.15
CA ARG A 205 5.74 -32.24 3.15
C ARG A 205 6.61 -31.55 4.22
N SER A 206 7.49 -30.63 3.81
CA SER A 206 8.35 -29.89 4.76
C SER A 206 7.55 -28.99 5.70
N PHE A 207 6.39 -28.50 5.26
CA PHE A 207 5.47 -27.73 6.09
C PHE A 207 4.39 -28.57 6.80
N GLY A 208 4.49 -29.89 6.76
CA GLY A 208 3.51 -30.79 7.36
C GLY A 208 2.13 -30.82 6.68
N MET A 209 2.07 -30.41 5.41
CA MET A 209 0.85 -30.40 4.61
C MET A 209 0.75 -31.66 3.76
N ASP A 210 -0.48 -32.04 3.41
CA ASP A 210 -0.74 -33.13 2.47
C ASP A 210 -0.24 -32.74 1.06
N PRO A 211 0.72 -33.47 0.48
CA PRO A 211 1.27 -33.16 -0.85
C PRO A 211 0.24 -33.26 -1.99
N GLU A 212 -0.78 -34.10 -1.82
CA GLU A 212 -1.81 -34.34 -2.86
C GLU A 212 -3.01 -33.39 -2.72
N ALA A 213 -3.14 -32.71 -1.58
CA ALA A 213 -4.24 -31.76 -1.36
C ALA A 213 -4.00 -30.43 -2.08
N HIS A 214 -5.02 -29.91 -2.76
CA HIS A 214 -4.95 -28.64 -3.49
C HIS A 214 -6.02 -27.66 -3.00
N PHE A 215 -5.64 -26.42 -2.78
CA PHE A 215 -6.53 -25.34 -2.33
C PHE A 215 -7.32 -25.69 -1.06
N VAL A 216 -6.68 -26.43 -0.15
CA VAL A 216 -7.27 -26.79 1.15
C VAL A 216 -6.86 -25.75 2.19
N ILE A 217 -7.86 -25.20 2.85
CA ILE A 217 -7.68 -24.24 3.95
C ILE A 217 -8.41 -24.85 5.16
N PRO A 218 -7.72 -25.10 6.27
CA PRO A 218 -8.35 -25.63 7.49
C PRO A 218 -9.40 -24.66 8.07
N ASP A 219 -10.48 -25.19 8.65
CA ASP A 219 -11.54 -24.38 9.26
C ASP A 219 -10.99 -23.45 10.35
N THR A 220 -9.98 -23.89 11.11
CA THR A 220 -9.31 -23.08 12.14
C THR A 220 -8.67 -21.82 11.58
N VAL A 221 -8.22 -21.83 10.32
CA VAL A 221 -7.70 -20.63 9.62
C VAL A 221 -8.84 -19.68 9.29
N TYR A 222 -9.95 -20.20 8.76
CA TYR A 222 -11.14 -19.39 8.51
C TYR A 222 -11.68 -18.76 9.80
N ASP A 223 -11.76 -19.52 10.89
CA ASP A 223 -12.24 -19.02 12.18
C ASP A 223 -11.36 -17.86 12.68
N PHE A 224 -10.04 -18.00 12.61
CA PHE A 224 -9.09 -16.93 12.97
C PHE A 224 -9.33 -15.66 12.13
N PHE A 225 -9.48 -15.79 10.82
CA PHE A 225 -9.65 -14.63 9.95
C PHE A 225 -11.07 -14.01 10.01
N ARG A 226 -12.10 -14.76 10.40
CA ARG A 226 -13.44 -14.20 10.70
C ARG A 226 -13.41 -13.20 11.85
N GLU A 227 -12.55 -13.39 12.84
CA GLU A 227 -12.37 -12.41 13.91
C GLU A 227 -11.83 -11.06 13.38
N VAL A 228 -11.02 -11.08 12.33
CA VAL A 228 -10.52 -9.86 11.67
C VAL A 228 -11.69 -9.10 11.07
N ARG A 229 -12.62 -9.78 10.39
CA ARG A 229 -13.84 -9.19 9.82
C ARG A 229 -14.70 -8.54 10.91
N THR A 230 -15.03 -9.27 11.96
CA THR A 230 -15.85 -8.77 13.09
C THR A 230 -15.22 -7.53 13.74
N ARG A 231 -13.88 -7.52 13.87
CA ARG A 231 -13.16 -6.36 14.38
C ARG A 231 -13.24 -5.17 13.41
N GLY A 232 -13.13 -5.41 12.11
CA GLY A 232 -13.26 -4.41 11.06
C GLY A 232 -14.65 -3.76 11.07
N GLU A 233 -15.72 -4.55 11.12
CA GLU A 233 -17.10 -4.08 11.20
C GLU A 233 -17.32 -3.17 12.42
N ARG A 234 -16.72 -3.51 13.56
CA ARG A 234 -16.76 -2.67 14.76
C ARG A 234 -16.02 -1.34 14.57
N TYR A 235 -14.85 -1.35 13.92
CA TYR A 235 -14.10 -0.12 13.65
C TYR A 235 -14.86 0.80 12.70
N GLU A 236 -15.48 0.25 11.67
CA GLU A 236 -16.31 0.99 10.73
C GLU A 236 -17.53 1.63 11.44
N ALA A 237 -18.25 0.85 12.25
CA ALA A 237 -19.39 1.36 13.03
C ALA A 237 -18.98 2.50 13.99
N ASN A 238 -17.83 2.38 14.65
CA ASN A 238 -17.29 3.42 15.53
C ASN A 238 -16.93 4.69 14.75
N TRP A 239 -16.28 4.54 13.60
CA TRP A 239 -15.94 5.66 12.73
C TRP A 239 -17.19 6.35 12.18
N THR A 240 -18.18 5.60 11.73
CA THR A 240 -19.46 6.14 11.25
C THR A 240 -20.13 6.97 12.34
N SER A 241 -20.21 6.47 13.57
CA SER A 241 -20.76 7.19 14.72
C SER A 241 -19.97 8.46 15.05
N LEU A 242 -18.64 8.43 14.90
CA LEU A 242 -17.77 9.59 15.07
C LEU A 242 -18.08 10.65 14.00
N VAL A 243 -18.20 10.26 12.73
CA VAL A 243 -18.51 11.17 11.62
C VAL A 243 -19.90 11.76 11.76
N GLU A 244 -20.91 10.99 12.19
CA GLU A 244 -22.25 11.51 12.49
C GLU A 244 -22.25 12.56 13.61
N SER A 245 -21.46 12.34 14.65
CA SER A 245 -21.30 13.29 15.76
C SER A 245 -20.53 14.53 15.32
N TYR A 246 -19.52 14.35 14.49
CA TYR A 246 -18.76 15.43 13.85
C TYR A 246 -19.68 16.30 12.99
N ALA A 247 -20.56 15.70 12.18
CA ALA A 247 -21.50 16.43 11.32
C ALA A 247 -22.48 17.31 12.11
N LYS A 248 -22.85 16.91 13.33
CA LYS A 248 -23.69 17.74 14.22
C LYS A 248 -22.92 18.96 14.75
N SER A 249 -21.61 18.79 15.01
CA SER A 249 -20.76 19.84 15.61
C SER A 249 -20.14 20.77 14.57
N TYR A 250 -19.83 20.25 13.37
CA TYR A 250 -19.12 20.93 12.29
C TYR A 250 -19.80 20.64 10.92
N PRO A 251 -21.07 21.05 10.69
CA PRO A 251 -21.85 20.63 9.52
C PRO A 251 -21.24 21.01 8.19
N GLU A 252 -20.63 22.20 8.06
CA GLU A 252 -19.99 22.65 6.82
C GLU A 252 -18.75 21.82 6.48
N LEU A 253 -17.88 21.58 7.48
CA LEU A 253 -16.68 20.76 7.30
C LEU A 253 -17.03 19.30 7.01
N ALA A 254 -18.08 18.77 7.67
CA ALA A 254 -18.53 17.40 7.42
C ALA A 254 -19.08 17.24 5.99
N SER A 255 -19.83 18.23 5.50
CA SER A 255 -20.32 18.23 4.12
C SER A 255 -19.18 18.26 3.12
N GLU A 256 -18.18 19.11 3.33
CA GLU A 256 -17.01 19.16 2.48
C GLU A 256 -16.18 17.87 2.55
N PHE A 257 -15.96 17.32 3.76
CA PHE A 257 -15.26 16.05 3.95
C PHE A 257 -15.95 14.90 3.20
N SER A 258 -17.28 14.81 3.26
CA SER A 258 -18.04 13.80 2.53
C SER A 258 -17.82 13.90 1.02
N LEU A 259 -17.84 15.11 0.45
CA LEU A 259 -17.52 15.31 -0.97
C LEU A 259 -16.12 14.80 -1.34
N ARG A 260 -15.13 15.05 -0.46
CA ARG A 260 -13.74 14.57 -0.70
C ARG A 260 -13.65 13.05 -0.65
N VAL A 261 -14.28 12.41 0.34
CA VAL A 261 -14.30 10.95 0.47
C VAL A 261 -15.02 10.28 -0.69
N GLU A 262 -16.09 10.91 -1.20
CA GLU A 262 -16.84 10.43 -2.37
C GLU A 262 -16.14 10.72 -3.71
N GLY A 263 -14.98 11.39 -3.70
CA GLY A 263 -14.28 11.79 -4.92
C GLY A 263 -15.01 12.84 -5.75
N LYS A 264 -15.90 13.61 -5.12
CA LYS A 264 -16.69 14.63 -5.78
C LYS A 264 -16.08 16.02 -5.62
N MET A 265 -16.38 16.88 -6.58
CA MET A 265 -16.06 18.31 -6.54
C MET A 265 -17.30 19.10 -6.14
N PRO A 266 -17.16 20.30 -5.53
CA PRO A 266 -18.28 21.22 -5.37
C PRO A 266 -18.94 21.52 -6.74
N ASP A 267 -20.26 21.59 -6.80
CA ASP A 267 -21.00 21.75 -8.08
C ASP A 267 -20.57 23.00 -8.88
N ASP A 268 -20.11 24.02 -8.18
CA ASP A 268 -19.72 25.31 -8.76
C ASP A 268 -18.20 25.48 -8.95
N TRP A 269 -17.42 24.39 -8.86
CA TRP A 269 -15.94 24.44 -8.94
C TRP A 269 -15.42 25.13 -10.20
N SER A 270 -16.17 25.06 -11.30
CA SER A 270 -15.77 25.64 -12.59
C SER A 270 -15.69 27.18 -12.57
N LYS A 271 -16.33 27.83 -11.61
CA LYS A 271 -16.25 29.31 -11.43
C LYS A 271 -14.84 29.79 -11.07
N TYR A 272 -13.99 28.88 -10.55
CA TYR A 272 -12.61 29.17 -10.20
C TYR A 272 -11.62 28.95 -11.36
N ILE A 273 -12.09 28.48 -12.52
CA ILE A 273 -11.26 28.40 -13.74
C ILE A 273 -11.04 29.82 -14.26
N SER A 274 -9.79 30.16 -14.52
CA SER A 274 -9.43 31.45 -15.06
C SER A 274 -10.16 31.71 -16.39
N PRO A 275 -10.80 32.88 -16.58
CA PRO A 275 -11.42 33.26 -17.84
C PRO A 275 -10.42 33.24 -19.00
N LYS A 276 -10.91 32.99 -20.20
CA LYS A 276 -10.07 32.80 -21.39
C LYS A 276 -9.23 34.06 -21.71
N ASP A 277 -9.72 35.24 -21.40
CA ASP A 277 -9.05 36.53 -21.59
C ASP A 277 -7.87 36.79 -20.63
N THR A 278 -7.74 35.99 -19.57
CA THR A 278 -6.55 36.04 -18.67
C THR A 278 -5.32 35.38 -19.29
N PHE A 279 -5.47 34.64 -20.36
CA PHE A 279 -4.35 34.00 -21.05
C PHE A 279 -3.65 34.96 -21.99
N PRO A 280 -2.31 34.94 -22.08
CA PRO A 280 -1.57 35.73 -23.05
C PRO A 280 -2.00 35.40 -24.48
N THR A 281 -2.09 36.41 -25.34
CA THR A 281 -2.50 36.30 -26.75
C THR A 281 -1.37 35.81 -27.67
N GLY A 282 -0.12 35.80 -27.17
CA GLY A 282 1.07 35.33 -27.90
C GLY A 282 1.57 33.95 -27.46
N PRO A 283 2.62 33.44 -28.12
CA PRO A 283 3.25 32.18 -27.70
C PRO A 283 3.63 32.19 -26.23
N THR A 284 3.10 31.23 -25.47
CA THR A 284 3.30 31.18 -24.03
C THR A 284 3.77 29.78 -23.63
N PRO A 285 4.85 29.66 -22.83
CA PRO A 285 5.28 28.37 -22.32
C PRO A 285 4.16 27.69 -21.54
N SER A 286 3.95 26.38 -21.75
CA SER A 286 2.90 25.60 -21.10
C SER A 286 2.91 25.70 -19.58
N ARG A 287 4.09 25.81 -18.96
CA ARG A 287 4.23 26.03 -17.50
C ARG A 287 3.57 27.32 -17.00
N LYS A 288 3.57 28.41 -17.82
CA LYS A 288 2.84 29.65 -17.47
C LYS A 288 1.34 29.46 -17.59
N SER A 289 0.89 28.82 -18.67
CA SER A 289 -0.52 28.49 -18.84
C SER A 289 -1.06 27.59 -17.75
N ALA A 290 -0.28 26.57 -17.35
CA ALA A 290 -0.60 25.72 -16.21
C ALA A 290 -0.77 26.54 -14.92
N GLY A 291 0.14 27.48 -14.63
CA GLY A 291 0.02 28.36 -13.46
C GLY A 291 -1.23 29.25 -13.47
N ILE A 292 -1.63 29.75 -14.64
CA ILE A 292 -2.87 30.55 -14.78
C ILE A 292 -4.11 29.71 -14.42
N VAL A 293 -4.13 28.43 -14.76
CA VAL A 293 -5.26 27.53 -14.45
C VAL A 293 -5.18 27.02 -13.01
N CYS A 294 -4.03 26.47 -12.60
CA CYS A 294 -3.91 25.75 -11.35
C CYS A 294 -3.92 26.66 -10.12
N ASN A 295 -3.32 27.87 -10.20
CA ASN A 295 -3.23 28.72 -9.01
C ASN A 295 -4.60 29.17 -8.47
N PRO A 296 -5.55 29.68 -9.29
CA PRO A 296 -6.88 30.01 -8.79
C PRO A 296 -7.65 28.81 -8.25
N LEU A 297 -7.52 27.64 -8.89
CA LEU A 297 -8.11 26.40 -8.39
C LEU A 297 -7.54 26.04 -7.02
N ALA A 298 -6.21 26.03 -6.86
CA ALA A 298 -5.54 25.71 -5.61
C ALA A 298 -5.84 26.72 -4.48
N GLN A 299 -6.13 27.98 -4.80
CA GLN A 299 -6.50 28.99 -3.81
C GLN A 299 -7.94 28.86 -3.30
N ASN A 300 -8.84 28.34 -4.11
CA ASN A 300 -10.29 28.35 -3.85
C ASN A 300 -10.89 26.96 -3.60
N LEU A 301 -10.24 25.90 -4.08
CA LEU A 301 -10.61 24.51 -3.81
C LEU A 301 -9.65 23.97 -2.74
N LYS A 302 -9.94 24.32 -1.49
CA LYS A 302 -9.15 23.87 -0.34
C LYS A 302 -9.42 22.43 0.00
#